data_86f5b59d8b2d2206a595ef2207b9e646
#
_entry.id   86f5b59d8b2d2206a595ef2207b9e646
#
_cell.length_a   1.000
_cell.length_b   1.000
_cell.length_c   1.000
_cell.angle_alpha   90.00
_cell.angle_beta   90.00
_cell.angle_gamma   90.00
#
_symmetry.space_group_name_H-M   'P 1'
#
loop_
_entity.id
_entity.type
_entity.pdbx_description
1 polymer ?
#
loop_
_entity_poly.entity_id
_entity_poly.type
_entity_poly.pdbx_seq_one_letter_code
_entity_poly.pdbx_strand_id
1 'polypeptide(L)'
;MASAGTWQHLELRDGVLLRELVPDDAEGVLSVHGDSRVYTLDPHETHTDLEHTRRFIAPMVEHWQQHGFGYWTVLVPREWWPAGVPGGEPRDGQRVHAGLGGLHHHTIQDIPVLNVYFRFAPSVQGRGLAGLVLDVAARMAPHVAPGVDSVVRTRPANAAARRVAERAGYVDEGLEPDTTDMQLLRLSAALPRSARG
;
A
#
# COMPACT_ATOMS: atom_id res chain seq x y z
N MET A 1 -8.36 21.55 9.75
CA MET A 1 -7.94 21.03 8.41
C MET A 1 -6.46 20.70 8.49
N ALA A 2 -6.05 19.45 8.35
CA ALA A 2 -4.63 19.10 8.22
C ALA A 2 -4.12 19.74 6.91
N SER A 3 -2.95 20.39 6.97
CA SER A 3 -2.31 20.98 5.79
C SER A 3 -2.04 19.90 4.74
N ALA A 4 -2.21 20.20 3.47
CA ALA A 4 -2.00 19.28 2.35
C ALA A 4 -0.60 18.61 2.33
N GLY A 5 0.41 19.16 3.01
CA GLY A 5 1.76 18.60 3.10
C GLY A 5 1.95 17.51 4.16
N THR A 6 0.93 17.22 5.00
CA THR A 6 1.11 16.33 6.17
C THR A 6 1.28 14.85 5.80
N TRP A 7 0.81 14.42 4.63
CA TRP A 7 0.83 13.01 4.22
C TRP A 7 1.80 12.68 3.09
N GLN A 8 2.44 13.71 2.51
CA GLN A 8 3.35 13.54 1.37
C GLN A 8 4.72 12.99 1.74
N HIS A 9 5.13 13.15 3.00
CA HIS A 9 6.45 12.73 3.47
C HIS A 9 6.39 12.38 4.96
N LEU A 10 6.46 11.10 5.28
CA LEU A 10 6.31 10.59 6.64
C LEU A 10 7.53 9.74 7.01
N GLU A 11 8.38 10.28 7.84
CA GLU A 11 9.45 9.52 8.51
C GLU A 11 8.81 8.68 9.62
N LEU A 12 8.98 7.37 9.52
CA LEU A 12 8.46 6.41 10.50
C LEU A 12 9.61 5.81 11.33
N ARG A 13 9.22 4.99 12.31
CA ARG A 13 10.22 4.25 13.11
C ARG A 13 11.14 3.42 12.22
N ASP A 14 12.32 3.10 12.74
CA ASP A 14 13.31 2.23 12.10
C ASP A 14 13.80 2.75 10.73
N GLY A 15 13.70 4.08 10.49
CA GLY A 15 14.17 4.74 9.27
C GLY A 15 13.30 4.50 8.02
N VAL A 16 12.11 3.93 8.18
CA VAL A 16 11.15 3.76 7.07
C VAL A 16 10.58 5.12 6.67
N LEU A 17 10.55 5.39 5.38
CA LEU A 17 9.95 6.60 4.81
C LEU A 17 8.78 6.22 3.89
N LEU A 18 7.63 6.82 4.13
CA LEU A 18 6.52 6.88 3.18
C LEU A 18 6.56 8.23 2.47
N ARG A 19 6.71 8.19 1.16
CA ARG A 19 6.79 9.40 0.33
C ARG A 19 5.75 9.32 -0.79
N GLU A 20 5.17 10.46 -1.14
CA GLU A 20 4.33 10.58 -2.33
C GLU A 20 4.93 9.85 -3.53
N LEU A 21 4.11 9.05 -4.21
CA LEU A 21 4.50 8.36 -5.44
C LEU A 21 4.61 9.37 -6.58
N VAL A 22 5.76 9.38 -7.26
CA VAL A 22 6.03 10.26 -8.41
C VAL A 22 6.38 9.43 -9.64
N PRO A 23 6.30 10.00 -10.89
CA PRO A 23 6.61 9.27 -12.12
C PRO A 23 8.01 8.64 -12.14
N ASP A 24 9.00 9.32 -11.51
CA ASP A 24 10.39 8.87 -11.43
C ASP A 24 10.59 7.61 -10.56
N ASP A 25 9.56 7.18 -9.84
CA ASP A 25 9.60 5.94 -9.07
C ASP A 25 9.43 4.67 -9.92
N ALA A 26 9.10 4.81 -11.20
CA ALA A 26 8.76 3.69 -12.07
C ALA A 26 9.82 2.57 -12.09
N GLU A 27 11.12 2.89 -12.07
CA GLU A 27 12.18 1.88 -11.98
C GLU A 27 12.19 1.13 -10.65
N GLY A 28 12.01 1.86 -9.55
CA GLY A 28 11.90 1.26 -8.21
C GLY A 28 10.65 0.38 -8.09
N VAL A 29 9.53 0.83 -8.64
CA VAL A 29 8.30 0.03 -8.70
C VAL A 29 8.52 -1.22 -9.55
N LEU A 30 9.14 -1.11 -10.73
CA LEU A 30 9.46 -2.26 -11.58
C LEU A 30 10.35 -3.28 -10.84
N SER A 31 11.34 -2.83 -10.06
CA SER A 31 12.21 -3.74 -9.30
C SER A 31 11.46 -4.63 -8.31
N VAL A 32 10.29 -4.19 -7.85
CA VAL A 32 9.41 -4.96 -6.96
C VAL A 32 8.33 -5.70 -7.76
N HIS A 33 7.62 -5.00 -8.62
CA HIS A 33 6.47 -5.55 -9.35
C HIS A 33 6.87 -6.45 -10.54
N GLY A 34 8.11 -6.38 -11.01
CA GLY A 34 8.70 -7.31 -11.98
C GLY A 34 9.20 -8.62 -11.36
N ASP A 35 9.24 -8.73 -10.04
CA ASP A 35 9.59 -9.95 -9.35
C ASP A 35 8.37 -10.89 -9.26
N SER A 36 8.40 -12.01 -9.98
CA SER A 36 7.30 -12.98 -10.01
C SER A 36 6.93 -13.56 -8.63
N ARG A 37 7.86 -13.52 -7.67
CA ARG A 37 7.60 -13.95 -6.27
C ARG A 37 6.61 -13.04 -5.55
N VAL A 38 6.44 -11.81 -6.02
CA VAL A 38 5.46 -10.85 -5.50
C VAL A 38 4.05 -11.17 -5.97
N TYR A 39 3.92 -11.88 -7.10
CA TYR A 39 2.67 -12.19 -7.78
C TYR A 39 2.36 -13.69 -7.82
N THR A 40 2.75 -14.46 -6.80
CA THR A 40 2.54 -15.92 -6.76
C THR A 40 1.07 -16.35 -6.88
N LEU A 41 0.13 -15.49 -6.47
CA LEU A 41 -1.32 -15.74 -6.59
C LEU A 41 -1.92 -15.17 -7.88
N ASP A 42 -1.21 -14.28 -8.57
CA ASP A 42 -1.64 -13.61 -9.80
C ASP A 42 -0.45 -13.42 -10.76
N PRO A 43 0.16 -14.48 -11.28
CA PRO A 43 1.40 -14.39 -12.06
C PRO A 43 1.31 -13.48 -13.31
N HIS A 44 0.10 -13.34 -13.87
CA HIS A 44 -0.15 -12.49 -15.04
C HIS A 44 -0.08 -10.98 -14.74
N GLU A 45 -0.15 -10.60 -13.46
CA GLU A 45 0.01 -9.22 -13.00
C GLU A 45 1.48 -8.80 -12.84
N THR A 46 2.43 -9.72 -13.06
CA THR A 46 3.86 -9.38 -12.99
C THR A 46 4.22 -8.37 -14.08
N HIS A 47 4.86 -7.27 -13.70
CA HIS A 47 5.24 -6.25 -14.66
C HIS A 47 6.36 -6.74 -15.57
N THR A 48 6.20 -6.55 -16.88
CA THR A 48 7.12 -7.06 -17.89
C THR A 48 8.25 -6.07 -18.22
N ASP A 49 7.96 -4.77 -18.08
CA ASP A 49 8.86 -3.70 -18.48
C ASP A 49 8.51 -2.36 -17.83
N LEU A 50 9.34 -1.36 -18.09
CA LEU A 50 9.17 -0.01 -17.53
C LEU A 50 7.91 0.71 -18.04
N GLU A 51 7.53 0.46 -19.29
CA GLU A 51 6.33 1.08 -19.88
C GLU A 51 5.05 0.52 -19.25
N HIS A 52 5.00 -0.80 -19.02
CA HIS A 52 3.92 -1.41 -18.22
C HIS A 52 3.82 -0.76 -16.83
N THR A 53 4.95 -0.61 -16.15
CA THR A 53 5.01 0.00 -14.83
C THR A 53 4.56 1.45 -14.84
N ARG A 54 4.99 2.25 -15.81
CA ARG A 54 4.54 3.65 -15.95
C ARG A 54 3.03 3.76 -16.13
N ARG A 55 2.44 2.92 -16.98
CA ARG A 55 0.98 2.87 -17.13
C ARG A 55 0.26 2.49 -15.84
N PHE A 56 0.83 1.54 -15.08
CA PHE A 56 0.28 1.10 -13.81
C PHE A 56 0.28 2.22 -12.75
N ILE A 57 1.38 2.98 -12.61
CA ILE A 57 1.47 4.03 -11.59
C ILE A 57 0.80 5.35 -12.00
N ALA A 58 0.59 5.61 -13.28
CA ALA A 58 0.06 6.89 -13.76
C ALA A 58 -1.24 7.33 -13.05
N PRO A 59 -2.29 6.48 -12.93
CA PRO A 59 -3.52 6.87 -12.21
C PRO A 59 -3.28 7.09 -10.71
N MET A 60 -2.28 6.46 -10.11
CA MET A 60 -1.94 6.65 -8.69
C MET A 60 -1.25 8.00 -8.47
N VAL A 61 -0.37 8.40 -9.39
CA VAL A 61 0.27 9.73 -9.39
C VAL A 61 -0.79 10.82 -9.62
N GLU A 62 -1.69 10.63 -10.57
CA GLU A 62 -2.80 11.55 -10.81
C GLU A 62 -3.69 11.70 -9.58
N HIS A 63 -3.99 10.62 -8.87
CA HIS A 63 -4.77 10.65 -7.63
C HIS A 63 -4.09 11.53 -6.56
N TRP A 64 -2.77 11.45 -6.41
CA TRP A 64 -2.01 12.33 -5.52
C TRP A 64 -2.19 13.79 -5.89
N GLN A 65 -2.08 14.13 -7.19
CA GLN A 65 -2.23 15.50 -7.68
C GLN A 65 -3.63 16.06 -7.46
N GLN A 66 -4.66 15.23 -7.61
CA GLN A 66 -6.06 15.63 -7.47
C GLN A 66 -6.52 15.72 -6.01
N HIS A 67 -6.03 14.84 -5.14
CA HIS A 67 -6.59 14.65 -3.80
C HIS A 67 -5.61 14.94 -2.65
N GLY A 68 -4.32 15.10 -2.91
CA GLY A 68 -3.30 15.35 -1.89
C GLY A 68 -3.01 14.14 -0.98
N PHE A 69 -3.46 12.94 -1.38
CA PHE A 69 -3.14 11.67 -0.74
C PHE A 69 -3.21 10.53 -1.76
N GLY A 70 -2.65 9.36 -1.43
CA GLY A 70 -2.64 8.23 -2.36
C GLY A 70 -1.77 7.08 -1.86
N TYR A 71 -1.30 6.26 -2.78
CA TYR A 71 -0.31 5.23 -2.47
C TYR A 71 1.07 5.86 -2.40
N TRP A 72 1.78 5.59 -1.32
CA TRP A 72 3.16 6.01 -1.11
C TRP A 72 4.15 5.09 -1.80
N THR A 73 5.26 5.65 -2.24
CA THR A 73 6.51 4.92 -2.36
C THR A 73 7.02 4.64 -0.95
N VAL A 74 7.27 3.36 -0.66
CA VAL A 74 7.79 2.91 0.63
C VAL A 74 9.29 2.69 0.48
N LEU A 75 10.07 3.46 1.23
CA LEU A 75 11.52 3.39 1.26
C LEU A 75 11.99 2.84 2.61
N VAL A 76 12.98 1.94 2.59
CA VAL A 76 13.55 1.33 3.79
C VAL A 76 15.05 1.58 3.85
N PRO A 77 15.67 1.55 5.05
CA PRO A 77 17.11 1.65 5.18
C PRO A 77 17.84 0.62 4.32
N ARG A 78 18.98 1.01 3.73
CA ARG A 78 19.78 0.14 2.84
C ARG A 78 20.21 -1.17 3.52
N GLU A 79 20.47 -1.13 4.81
CA GLU A 79 20.85 -2.30 5.60
C GLU A 79 19.74 -3.35 5.75
N TRP A 80 18.49 -3.00 5.44
CA TRP A 80 17.39 -3.97 5.39
C TRP A 80 17.44 -4.83 4.13
N TRP A 81 18.14 -4.36 3.09
CA TRP A 81 18.22 -5.07 1.83
C TRP A 81 19.40 -6.02 1.80
N PRO A 82 19.21 -7.33 1.54
CA PRO A 82 20.30 -8.30 1.55
C PRO A 82 21.35 -7.97 0.49
N ALA A 83 22.61 -8.17 0.84
CA ALA A 83 23.72 -7.97 -0.10
C ALA A 83 23.59 -8.92 -1.30
N GLY A 84 23.86 -8.42 -2.50
CA GLY A 84 23.81 -9.20 -3.74
C GLY A 84 22.39 -9.46 -4.30
N VAL A 85 21.32 -8.98 -3.60
CA VAL A 85 19.96 -9.06 -4.13
C VAL A 85 19.69 -7.86 -5.03
N PRO A 86 19.24 -8.06 -6.30
CA PRO A 86 18.88 -6.96 -7.21
C PRO A 86 17.81 -6.03 -6.62
N GLY A 87 17.78 -4.77 -7.07
CA GLY A 87 16.81 -3.77 -6.62
C GLY A 87 17.20 -3.02 -5.36
N GLY A 88 18.35 -3.33 -4.76
CA GLY A 88 18.84 -2.67 -3.54
C GLY A 88 19.59 -1.36 -3.77
N GLU A 89 19.45 -0.73 -4.94
CA GLU A 89 20.11 0.55 -5.24
C GLU A 89 19.47 1.68 -4.42
N PRO A 90 20.27 2.46 -3.67
CA PRO A 90 19.73 3.59 -2.89
C PRO A 90 19.10 4.65 -3.78
N ARG A 91 17.97 5.17 -3.37
CA ARG A 91 17.25 6.27 -4.04
C ARG A 91 17.65 7.65 -3.55
N ASP A 92 17.99 7.74 -2.26
CA ASP A 92 18.43 8.99 -1.60
C ASP A 92 19.82 8.84 -0.97
N GLY A 93 20.62 7.87 -1.45
CA GLY A 93 21.94 7.53 -0.91
C GLY A 93 21.90 6.64 0.35
N GLN A 94 20.76 6.48 0.99
CA GLN A 94 20.62 5.72 2.26
C GLN A 94 19.45 4.72 2.24
N ARG A 95 18.41 4.95 1.43
CA ARG A 95 17.18 4.15 1.40
C ARG A 95 16.97 3.48 0.06
N VAL A 96 16.29 2.35 0.12
CA VAL A 96 15.99 1.48 -1.04
C VAL A 96 14.48 1.43 -1.22
N HIS A 97 14.03 1.36 -2.47
CA HIS A 97 12.62 1.17 -2.81
C HIS A 97 12.16 -0.22 -2.38
N ALA A 98 11.26 -0.27 -1.40
CA ALA A 98 10.75 -1.51 -0.80
C ALA A 98 9.41 -1.95 -1.41
N GLY A 99 8.67 -1.03 -2.02
CA GLY A 99 7.35 -1.29 -2.59
C GLY A 99 6.42 -0.10 -2.53
N LEU A 100 5.15 -0.38 -2.64
CA LEU A 100 4.07 0.59 -2.56
C LEU A 100 3.11 0.28 -1.42
N GLY A 101 2.45 1.31 -0.87
CA GLY A 101 1.36 1.14 0.08
C GLY A 101 0.64 2.45 0.36
N GLY A 102 -0.62 2.39 0.76
CA GLY A 102 -1.38 3.60 1.08
C GLY A 102 -2.87 3.47 0.86
N LEU A 103 -3.54 4.62 0.76
CA LEU A 103 -4.98 4.76 0.55
C LEU A 103 -5.27 5.33 -0.83
N HIS A 104 -6.38 4.87 -1.43
CA HIS A 104 -6.89 5.39 -2.70
C HIS A 104 -8.41 5.36 -2.69
N HIS A 105 -9.07 6.33 -3.31
CA HIS A 105 -10.51 6.27 -3.51
C HIS A 105 -10.89 5.04 -4.35
N HIS A 106 -11.95 4.38 -3.93
CA HIS A 106 -12.51 3.23 -4.65
C HIS A 106 -14.03 3.17 -4.44
N THR A 107 -14.71 2.35 -5.23
CA THR A 107 -16.16 2.16 -5.14
C THR A 107 -16.46 0.68 -5.17
N ILE A 108 -17.33 0.22 -4.27
CA ILE A 108 -17.88 -1.15 -4.24
C ILE A 108 -19.40 -1.02 -4.24
N GLN A 109 -20.08 -1.57 -5.25
CA GLN A 109 -21.54 -1.45 -5.42
C GLN A 109 -22.02 0.00 -5.27
N ASP A 110 -21.38 0.92 -5.97
CA ASP A 110 -21.65 2.37 -5.94
C ASP A 110 -21.44 3.05 -4.55
N ILE A 111 -20.92 2.32 -3.57
CA ILE A 111 -20.59 2.87 -2.25
C ILE A 111 -19.12 3.29 -2.23
N PRO A 112 -18.83 4.59 -1.96
CA PRO A 112 -17.46 5.06 -1.82
C PRO A 112 -16.75 4.39 -0.65
N VAL A 113 -15.51 3.94 -0.88
CA VAL A 113 -14.61 3.38 0.13
C VAL A 113 -13.19 3.88 -0.11
N LEU A 114 -12.32 3.72 0.87
CA LEU A 114 -10.88 3.93 0.74
C LEU A 114 -10.18 2.56 0.63
N ASN A 115 -9.67 2.21 -0.55
CA ASN A 115 -8.90 0.98 -0.71
C ASN A 115 -7.49 1.15 -0.14
N VAL A 116 -7.12 0.30 0.82
CA VAL A 116 -5.75 0.21 1.34
C VAL A 116 -5.01 -0.86 0.57
N TYR A 117 -3.94 -0.45 -0.08
CA TYR A 117 -3.05 -1.31 -0.84
C TYR A 117 -1.68 -1.36 -0.17
N PHE A 118 -1.03 -2.51 -0.23
CA PHE A 118 0.37 -2.68 0.11
C PHE A 118 0.98 -3.86 -0.65
N ARG A 119 2.18 -3.65 -1.19
CA ARG A 119 2.95 -4.68 -1.88
C ARG A 119 4.44 -4.38 -1.73
N PHE A 120 5.19 -5.35 -1.26
CA PHE A 120 6.61 -5.19 -0.91
C PHE A 120 7.48 -6.27 -1.52
N ALA A 121 8.73 -5.91 -1.80
CA ALA A 121 9.75 -6.84 -2.23
C ALA A 121 9.89 -8.01 -1.25
N PRO A 122 10.09 -9.24 -1.73
CA PRO A 122 10.27 -10.41 -0.87
C PRO A 122 11.42 -10.26 0.14
N SER A 123 12.48 -9.55 -0.23
CA SER A 123 13.67 -9.31 0.60
C SER A 123 13.39 -8.51 1.89
N VAL A 124 12.29 -7.76 1.95
CA VAL A 124 11.90 -6.94 3.12
C VAL A 124 10.60 -7.39 3.77
N GLN A 125 10.01 -8.49 3.31
CA GLN A 125 8.83 -9.07 3.95
C GLN A 125 9.15 -9.56 5.39
N GLY A 126 8.12 -9.64 6.23
CA GLY A 126 8.28 -10.03 7.64
C GLY A 126 8.77 -8.92 8.57
N ARG A 127 9.14 -7.73 8.06
CA ARG A 127 9.60 -6.57 8.84
C ARG A 127 8.48 -5.64 9.32
N GLY A 128 7.21 -6.04 9.17
CA GLY A 128 6.08 -5.27 9.68
C GLY A 128 5.62 -4.11 8.81
N LEU A 129 6.15 -3.93 7.58
CA LEU A 129 5.82 -2.82 6.69
C LEU A 129 4.32 -2.71 6.39
N ALA A 130 3.62 -3.83 6.16
CA ALA A 130 2.18 -3.82 5.92
C ALA A 130 1.40 -3.28 7.13
N GLY A 131 1.79 -3.66 8.34
CA GLY A 131 1.20 -3.12 9.57
C GLY A 131 1.44 -1.62 9.73
N LEU A 132 2.65 -1.13 9.41
CA LEU A 132 2.96 0.30 9.41
C LEU A 132 2.08 1.09 8.42
N VAL A 133 1.93 0.58 7.20
CA VAL A 133 1.06 1.22 6.18
C VAL A 133 -0.39 1.24 6.65
N LEU A 134 -0.92 0.12 7.16
CA LEU A 134 -2.29 0.04 7.68
C LEU A 134 -2.52 1.02 8.85
N ASP A 135 -1.57 1.15 9.76
CA ASP A 135 -1.67 2.09 10.88
C ASP A 135 -1.69 3.55 10.41
N VAL A 136 -0.81 3.92 9.47
CA VAL A 136 -0.82 5.28 8.89
C VAL A 136 -2.11 5.52 8.11
N ALA A 137 -2.55 4.57 7.29
CA ALA A 137 -3.78 4.63 6.53
C ALA A 137 -5.01 4.84 7.44
N ALA A 138 -5.12 4.09 8.52
CA ALA A 138 -6.21 4.22 9.50
C ALA A 138 -6.20 5.57 10.24
N ARG A 139 -5.03 6.19 10.41
CA ARG A 139 -4.92 7.56 10.97
C ARG A 139 -5.28 8.62 9.95
N MET A 140 -4.93 8.41 8.68
CA MET A 140 -5.16 9.35 7.60
C MET A 140 -6.63 9.38 7.15
N ALA A 141 -7.29 8.23 7.05
CA ALA A 141 -8.63 8.06 6.49
C ALA A 141 -9.66 9.09 7.02
N PRO A 142 -9.81 9.35 8.34
CA PRO A 142 -10.77 10.33 8.85
C PRO A 142 -10.49 11.77 8.42
N HIS A 143 -9.26 12.08 8.01
CA HIS A 143 -8.85 13.43 7.59
C HIS A 143 -9.09 13.66 6.10
N VAL A 144 -8.93 12.61 5.27
CA VAL A 144 -9.02 12.71 3.81
C VAL A 144 -10.41 12.38 3.28
N ALA A 145 -11.15 11.49 3.98
CA ALA A 145 -12.52 11.10 3.64
C ALA A 145 -13.33 10.80 4.91
N PRO A 146 -13.79 11.83 5.64
CA PRO A 146 -14.56 11.65 6.87
C PRO A 146 -15.82 10.81 6.65
N GLY A 147 -16.02 9.78 7.49
CA GLY A 147 -17.19 8.90 7.41
C GLY A 147 -17.12 7.81 6.33
N VAL A 148 -16.04 7.74 5.56
CA VAL A 148 -15.84 6.72 4.54
C VAL A 148 -15.03 5.56 5.11
N ASP A 149 -15.55 4.33 4.97
CA ASP A 149 -14.89 3.12 5.42
C ASP A 149 -13.61 2.86 4.61
N SER A 150 -12.61 2.25 5.26
CA SER A 150 -11.44 1.74 4.52
C SER A 150 -11.54 0.22 4.36
N VAL A 151 -11.04 -0.28 3.22
CA VAL A 151 -11.07 -1.70 2.88
C VAL A 151 -9.69 -2.20 2.46
N VAL A 152 -9.42 -3.46 2.74
CA VAL A 152 -8.33 -4.22 2.15
C VAL A 152 -8.95 -5.28 1.24
N ARG A 153 -8.51 -5.30 -0.02
CA ARG A 153 -8.95 -6.27 -1.03
C ARG A 153 -7.78 -7.19 -1.35
N THR A 154 -7.99 -8.48 -1.25
CA THR A 154 -6.91 -9.47 -1.47
C THR A 154 -7.46 -10.79 -1.96
N ARG A 155 -6.61 -11.67 -2.50
CA ARG A 155 -7.03 -13.03 -2.85
C ARG A 155 -7.39 -13.82 -1.58
N PRO A 156 -8.43 -14.67 -1.60
CA PRO A 156 -8.79 -15.51 -0.43
C PRO A 156 -7.63 -16.38 0.06
N ALA A 157 -6.76 -16.83 -0.83
CA ALA A 157 -5.57 -17.61 -0.51
C ALA A 157 -4.44 -16.78 0.16
N ASN A 158 -4.50 -15.45 0.14
CA ASN A 158 -3.49 -14.58 0.74
C ASN A 158 -3.68 -14.45 2.25
N ALA A 159 -3.45 -15.53 2.97
CA ALA A 159 -3.58 -15.57 4.42
C ALA A 159 -2.67 -14.57 5.16
N ALA A 160 -1.54 -14.17 4.56
CA ALA A 160 -0.63 -13.20 5.16
C ALA A 160 -1.26 -11.79 5.18
N ALA A 161 -1.81 -11.34 4.06
CA ALA A 161 -2.48 -10.04 3.97
C ALA A 161 -3.73 -9.99 4.86
N ARG A 162 -4.54 -11.07 4.89
CA ARG A 162 -5.72 -11.15 5.76
C ARG A 162 -5.34 -11.00 7.22
N ARG A 163 -4.40 -11.82 7.72
CA ARG A 163 -3.94 -11.74 9.13
C ARG A 163 -3.39 -10.38 9.52
N VAL A 164 -2.70 -9.69 8.62
CA VAL A 164 -2.18 -8.35 8.90
C VAL A 164 -3.32 -7.33 8.98
N ALA A 165 -4.30 -7.40 8.08
CA ALA A 165 -5.48 -6.54 8.11
C ALA A 165 -6.35 -6.78 9.36
N GLU A 166 -6.61 -8.04 9.71
CA GLU A 166 -7.36 -8.41 10.93
C GLU A 166 -6.68 -7.86 12.20
N ARG A 167 -5.35 -7.99 12.31
CA ARG A 167 -4.59 -7.39 13.43
C ARG A 167 -4.67 -5.86 13.46
N ALA A 168 -4.87 -5.22 12.33
CA ALA A 168 -5.09 -3.78 12.23
C ALA A 168 -6.55 -3.37 12.50
N GLY A 169 -7.42 -4.34 12.83
CA GLY A 169 -8.82 -4.12 13.20
C GLY A 169 -9.81 -4.20 12.03
N TYR A 170 -9.38 -4.64 10.85
CA TYR A 170 -10.28 -4.92 9.73
C TYR A 170 -11.07 -6.21 10.01
N VAL A 171 -12.36 -6.19 9.68
CA VAL A 171 -13.25 -7.35 9.78
C VAL A 171 -13.39 -7.99 8.42
N ASP A 172 -13.23 -9.31 8.35
CA ASP A 172 -13.41 -10.10 7.14
C ASP A 172 -14.91 -10.21 6.82
N GLU A 173 -15.33 -9.70 5.67
CA GLU A 173 -16.73 -9.71 5.19
C GLU A 173 -16.99 -10.82 4.15
N GLY A 174 -16.01 -11.67 3.87
CA GLY A 174 -16.15 -12.70 2.85
C GLY A 174 -15.72 -12.21 1.47
N LEU A 175 -16.29 -12.80 0.42
CA LEU A 175 -16.00 -12.40 -0.95
C LEU A 175 -16.62 -11.03 -1.26
N GLU A 176 -15.88 -10.22 -1.99
CA GLU A 176 -16.36 -8.92 -2.47
C GLU A 176 -17.54 -9.13 -3.43
N PRO A 177 -18.66 -8.41 -3.25
CA PRO A 177 -19.89 -8.63 -4.02
C PRO A 177 -19.73 -8.51 -5.54
N ASP A 178 -18.81 -7.62 -6.00
CA ASP A 178 -18.61 -7.33 -7.41
C ASP A 178 -17.58 -8.26 -8.08
N THR A 179 -16.98 -9.18 -7.30
CA THR A 179 -15.97 -10.13 -7.78
C THR A 179 -16.21 -11.52 -7.20
N THR A 180 -15.68 -12.55 -7.86
CA THR A 180 -15.76 -13.94 -7.37
C THR A 180 -14.46 -14.41 -6.74
N ASP A 181 -13.42 -13.58 -6.75
CA ASP A 181 -12.05 -13.98 -6.46
C ASP A 181 -11.29 -13.03 -5.53
N MET A 182 -11.97 -12.00 -5.02
CA MET A 182 -11.40 -11.07 -4.05
C MET A 182 -12.09 -11.22 -2.69
N GLN A 183 -11.28 -11.31 -1.65
CA GLN A 183 -11.70 -11.23 -0.25
C GLN A 183 -11.72 -9.77 0.17
N LEU A 184 -12.79 -9.36 0.84
CA LEU A 184 -13.00 -8.01 1.34
C LEU A 184 -12.84 -7.98 2.86
N LEU A 185 -11.95 -7.14 3.36
CA LEU A 185 -11.84 -6.84 4.78
C LEU A 185 -12.11 -5.34 4.98
N ARG A 186 -12.98 -4.99 5.92
CA ARG A 186 -13.44 -3.62 6.16
C ARG A 186 -13.06 -3.10 7.53
N LEU A 187 -12.63 -1.85 7.59
CA LEU A 187 -12.50 -1.07 8.80
C LEU A 187 -13.52 0.08 8.75
N SER A 188 -14.56 -0.02 9.59
CA SER A 188 -15.63 0.98 9.63
C SER A 188 -15.13 2.32 10.18
N ALA A 189 -15.50 3.41 9.49
CA ALA A 189 -15.25 4.77 9.94
C ALA A 189 -16.04 5.14 11.22
N ALA A 190 -17.15 4.44 11.47
CA ALA A 190 -18.02 4.69 12.64
C ALA A 190 -17.47 4.12 13.95
N LEU A 191 -16.48 3.22 13.92
CA LEU A 191 -15.92 2.61 15.13
C LEU A 191 -14.87 3.52 15.79
N PRO A 192 -15.06 3.94 17.05
CA PRO A 192 -14.07 4.74 17.77
C PRO A 192 -12.78 3.92 17.99
N ARG A 193 -11.63 4.58 17.90
CA ARG A 193 -10.30 3.96 18.07
C ARG A 193 -10.08 3.30 19.44
N SER A 194 -10.86 3.66 20.46
CA SER A 194 -10.76 3.12 21.80
C SER A 194 -11.24 1.66 21.95
N ALA A 195 -11.86 1.07 20.93
CA ALA A 195 -12.28 -0.33 20.91
C ALA A 195 -11.22 -1.31 20.39
N ARG A 196 -10.00 -0.83 20.14
CA ARG A 196 -8.88 -1.62 19.60
C ARG A 196 -7.92 -1.98 20.75
N GLY A 197 -8.28 -3.00 21.52
CA GLY A 197 -7.43 -3.62 22.54
C GLY A 197 -6.43 -4.59 21.92
#